data_502501fec8b8d2c77e071e0490219a54
#
_entry.id   502501fec8b8d2c77e071e0490219a54
#
_cell.length_a   1.000
_cell.length_b   1.000
_cell.length_c   1.000
_cell.angle_alpha   90.00
_cell.angle_beta   90.00
_cell.angle_gamma   90.00
#
_symmetry.space_group_name_H-M   'P 1'
#
loop_
_entity.id
_entity.type
_entity.pdbx_description
1 polymer ?
#
loop_
_entity_poly.entity_id
_entity_poly.type
_entity_poly.pdbx_seq_one_letter_code
_entity_poly.pdbx_strand_id
1 'polypeptide(L)'
;MLLTVGCSPEPTESENPEATQGQVYTCDLDPDTGKPLPDTCGTRSSDTGSNSISLSELKKLPLPAYFDCVRENKGLLIAAHRGGPAPGYPENTLETLQHAFAEGIRVFEVDIAESRDGVMLLMHDNRLNRTTTGDGYVADTDWADLAGLRMVDDDNQRTDFHPPKLTDVLLWAKQSGAILELDRKPTTSFKNIASAVRAAGAGDNVLLISYSDDEAAEIAAADAGLMMTAGAKGSRDIGRLEARGVDRTRLVAWTGTSSPDYAAWARDIQEGVEPAFGTLGRKGERLDDQYWADGDGSEYQDLVDNGLVLLATDEPYRVAAALKSDDLAREKCGR
;
A
#
# COMPACT_ATOMS: atom_id res chain seq x y z
N MET A 1 31.26 -62.62 -8.68
CA MET A 1 30.50 -61.66 -9.46
C MET A 1 30.89 -60.27 -8.92
N LEU A 2 31.79 -59.60 -9.61
CA LEU A 2 32.39 -58.34 -9.18
C LEU A 2 31.42 -57.19 -9.50
N LEU A 3 31.24 -56.31 -8.53
CA LEU A 3 30.61 -55.01 -8.73
C LEU A 3 31.72 -53.93 -8.55
N THR A 4 32.04 -53.26 -9.62
CA THR A 4 32.96 -52.12 -9.66
C THR A 4 32.17 -50.88 -9.33
N VAL A 5 32.61 -50.10 -8.34
CA VAL A 5 32.16 -48.77 -8.01
C VAL A 5 33.04 -47.78 -8.79
N GLY A 6 32.42 -46.99 -9.65
CA GLY A 6 33.05 -45.90 -10.35
C GLY A 6 33.04 -44.61 -9.53
N CYS A 7 34.21 -44.05 -9.25
CA CYS A 7 34.37 -42.69 -8.70
C CYS A 7 34.15 -41.67 -9.80
N SER A 8 33.29 -40.70 -9.54
CA SER A 8 33.21 -39.44 -10.31
C SER A 8 34.19 -38.43 -9.70
N PRO A 9 34.95 -37.68 -10.50
CA PRO A 9 35.78 -36.60 -9.98
C PRO A 9 34.96 -35.36 -9.65
N GLU A 10 35.33 -34.71 -8.56
CA GLU A 10 34.84 -33.38 -8.16
C GLU A 10 35.27 -32.33 -9.21
N PRO A 11 34.44 -31.30 -9.45
CA PRO A 11 34.85 -30.16 -10.26
C PRO A 11 35.74 -29.22 -9.45
N THR A 12 36.93 -28.98 -10.00
CA THR A 12 37.87 -27.96 -9.54
C THR A 12 37.28 -26.56 -9.68
N GLU A 13 37.44 -25.74 -8.66
CA GLU A 13 37.24 -24.29 -8.68
C GLU A 13 38.02 -23.64 -9.84
N SER A 14 37.32 -22.94 -10.73
CA SER A 14 37.95 -22.01 -11.67
C SER A 14 37.21 -20.67 -11.58
N GLU A 15 37.93 -19.71 -11.07
CA GLU A 15 37.86 -18.25 -11.22
C GLU A 15 36.62 -17.65 -11.87
N ASN A 16 35.90 -16.91 -11.04
CA ASN A 16 34.75 -16.07 -11.41
C ASN A 16 35.29 -14.80 -12.13
N PRO A 17 35.04 -14.55 -13.41
CA PRO A 17 35.34 -13.26 -14.01
C PRO A 17 34.32 -12.23 -13.52
N GLU A 18 34.83 -11.12 -12.98
CA GLU A 18 34.06 -9.94 -12.59
C GLU A 18 33.11 -9.54 -13.72
N ALA A 19 31.81 -9.58 -13.42
CA ALA A 19 30.76 -9.10 -14.31
C ALA A 19 30.82 -7.57 -14.37
N THR A 20 31.35 -7.05 -15.46
CA THR A 20 31.23 -5.63 -15.81
C THR A 20 29.76 -5.31 -16.07
N GLN A 21 29.23 -4.32 -15.36
CA GLN A 21 27.86 -3.83 -15.50
C GLN A 21 27.60 -3.42 -16.97
N GLY A 22 26.53 -3.94 -17.57
CA GLY A 22 25.97 -3.44 -18.82
C GLY A 22 25.96 -4.40 -20.02
N GLN A 23 26.33 -5.66 -19.86
CA GLN A 23 26.26 -6.64 -20.97
C GLN A 23 25.06 -7.59 -20.80
N VAL A 24 24.14 -7.57 -21.75
CA VAL A 24 23.02 -8.51 -21.82
C VAL A 24 23.46 -9.69 -22.71
N TYR A 25 23.42 -10.91 -22.16
CA TYR A 25 23.63 -12.14 -22.90
C TYR A 25 22.31 -12.58 -23.54
N THR A 26 22.31 -12.78 -24.84
CA THR A 26 21.16 -13.34 -25.58
C THR A 26 21.59 -14.59 -26.32
N CYS A 27 20.71 -15.60 -26.33
CA CYS A 27 20.86 -16.83 -27.10
C CYS A 27 19.64 -16.99 -27.98
N ASP A 28 19.81 -17.51 -29.21
CA ASP A 28 18.67 -17.95 -30.00
C ASP A 28 18.08 -19.22 -29.37
N LEU A 29 16.76 -19.36 -29.42
CA LEU A 29 16.05 -20.53 -28.91
C LEU A 29 15.76 -21.51 -30.02
N ASP A 30 15.92 -22.78 -29.73
CA ASP A 30 15.47 -23.88 -30.62
C ASP A 30 13.94 -23.81 -30.78
N PRO A 31 13.42 -23.72 -31.98
CA PRO A 31 11.99 -23.50 -32.22
C PRO A 31 11.11 -24.70 -31.80
N ASP A 32 11.66 -25.91 -31.69
CA ASP A 32 10.92 -27.13 -31.39
C ASP A 32 10.95 -27.44 -29.88
N THR A 33 12.01 -27.03 -29.19
CA THR A 33 12.23 -27.38 -27.77
C THR A 33 12.20 -26.17 -26.83
N GLY A 34 12.31 -24.94 -27.34
CA GLY A 34 12.35 -23.69 -26.56
C GLY A 34 13.61 -23.54 -25.70
N LYS A 35 14.65 -24.34 -25.93
CA LYS A 35 15.90 -24.27 -25.17
C LYS A 35 16.94 -23.42 -25.87
N PRO A 36 17.84 -22.74 -25.13
CA PRO A 36 18.92 -21.97 -25.72
C PRO A 36 19.85 -22.85 -26.56
N LEU A 37 20.21 -22.37 -27.77
CA LEU A 37 21.22 -22.99 -28.62
C LEU A 37 22.62 -22.53 -28.18
N PRO A 38 23.48 -23.42 -27.65
CA PRO A 38 24.73 -23.04 -27.01
C PRO A 38 25.68 -22.22 -27.90
N ASP A 39 25.70 -22.51 -29.19
CA ASP A 39 26.59 -21.85 -30.15
C ASP A 39 26.11 -20.46 -30.62
N THR A 40 24.92 -20.04 -30.22
CA THR A 40 24.35 -18.73 -30.57
C THR A 40 24.39 -17.72 -29.43
N CYS A 41 24.87 -18.14 -28.25
CA CYS A 41 24.97 -17.26 -27.07
C CYS A 41 26.13 -16.26 -27.24
N GLY A 42 25.84 -14.97 -27.21
CA GLY A 42 26.85 -13.92 -27.30
C GLY A 42 26.39 -12.59 -26.70
N THR A 43 27.38 -11.72 -26.47
CA THR A 43 27.12 -10.34 -26.06
C THR A 43 26.79 -9.51 -27.30
N ARG A 44 25.57 -8.99 -27.42
CA ARG A 44 25.26 -7.96 -28.42
C ARG A 44 25.44 -6.57 -27.79
N SER A 45 26.32 -5.77 -28.41
CA SER A 45 26.33 -4.33 -28.19
C SER A 45 25.14 -3.74 -28.97
N SER A 46 24.14 -3.20 -28.23
CA SER A 46 23.01 -2.49 -28.85
C SER A 46 23.39 -1.02 -29.02
N ASP A 47 24.02 -0.67 -30.13
CA ASP A 47 24.04 0.68 -30.66
C ASP A 47 22.76 0.92 -31.48
N THR A 48 21.66 1.12 -30.81
CA THR A 48 20.48 1.82 -31.33
C THR A 48 19.95 2.67 -30.17
N GLY A 49 20.07 4.00 -30.34
CA GLY A 49 19.67 4.98 -29.35
C GLY A 49 18.16 4.96 -29.06
N SER A 50 17.70 4.00 -28.29
CA SER A 50 16.50 4.09 -27.51
C SER A 50 16.95 4.28 -26.05
N ASN A 51 16.66 5.45 -25.47
CA ASN A 51 16.79 5.69 -24.05
C ASN A 51 15.85 4.72 -23.31
N SER A 52 16.27 3.49 -23.11
CA SER A 52 15.68 2.62 -22.11
C SER A 52 16.18 3.11 -20.74
N ILE A 53 15.41 3.98 -20.12
CA ILE A 53 15.59 4.32 -18.71
C ILE A 53 15.47 3.00 -17.94
N SER A 54 16.54 2.59 -17.24
CA SER A 54 16.48 1.40 -16.40
C SER A 54 15.41 1.65 -15.30
N LEU A 55 14.64 0.63 -14.95
CA LEU A 55 13.63 0.73 -13.86
C LEU A 55 14.24 1.22 -12.53
N SER A 56 15.57 1.10 -12.35
CA SER A 56 16.32 1.62 -11.20
C SER A 56 16.61 3.12 -11.26
N GLU A 57 16.43 3.77 -12.42
CA GLU A 57 16.65 5.21 -12.65
C GLU A 57 15.36 6.01 -12.72
N LEU A 58 14.19 5.38 -12.68
CA LEU A 58 12.92 6.07 -12.43
C LEU A 58 12.98 6.67 -11.03
N LYS A 59 13.35 7.94 -10.96
CA LYS A 59 13.35 8.71 -9.73
C LYS A 59 11.94 8.63 -9.15
N LYS A 60 11.78 7.93 -8.03
CA LYS A 60 10.50 7.78 -7.34
C LYS A 60 9.87 9.17 -7.17
N LEU A 61 8.70 9.39 -7.75
CA LEU A 61 7.98 10.65 -7.61
C LEU A 61 7.69 10.91 -6.12
N PRO A 62 7.81 12.16 -5.63
CA PRO A 62 7.25 12.54 -4.34
C PRO A 62 5.76 12.16 -4.28
N LEU A 63 5.27 11.83 -3.09
CA LEU A 63 3.91 11.28 -2.95
C LEU A 63 2.82 12.17 -3.58
N PRO A 64 2.80 13.52 -3.41
CA PRO A 64 1.83 14.37 -4.09
C PRO A 64 1.90 14.25 -5.62
N ALA A 65 3.09 14.31 -6.20
CA ALA A 65 3.27 14.18 -7.64
C ALA A 65 2.89 12.79 -8.18
N TYR A 66 3.02 11.75 -7.35
CA TYR A 66 2.54 10.43 -7.70
C TYR A 66 1.00 10.39 -7.78
N PHE A 67 0.30 10.96 -6.82
CA PHE A 67 -1.16 11.06 -6.83
C PHE A 67 -1.64 11.92 -8.00
N ASP A 68 -1.01 13.07 -8.28
CA ASP A 68 -1.26 13.89 -9.48
C ASP A 68 -1.14 13.05 -10.76
N CYS A 69 -0.06 12.28 -10.90
CA CYS A 69 0.15 11.41 -12.06
C CYS A 69 -0.96 10.36 -12.20
N VAL A 70 -1.38 9.72 -11.10
CA VAL A 70 -2.47 8.75 -11.12
C VAL A 70 -3.76 9.41 -11.58
N ARG A 71 -4.13 10.58 -11.04
CA ARG A 71 -5.30 11.36 -11.47
C ARG A 71 -5.25 11.71 -12.96
N GLU A 72 -4.13 12.26 -13.43
CA GLU A 72 -3.95 12.69 -14.82
C GLU A 72 -4.00 11.54 -15.82
N ASN A 73 -3.59 10.35 -15.40
CA ASN A 73 -3.67 9.12 -16.21
C ASN A 73 -4.95 8.31 -15.98
N LYS A 74 -5.92 8.85 -15.22
CA LYS A 74 -7.20 8.21 -14.88
C LYS A 74 -7.01 6.85 -14.22
N GLY A 75 -5.98 6.71 -13.40
CA GLY A 75 -5.69 5.50 -12.67
C GLY A 75 -6.39 5.46 -11.33
N LEU A 76 -6.47 4.26 -10.75
CA LEU A 76 -6.99 3.99 -9.42
C LEU A 76 -5.90 3.42 -8.51
N LEU A 77 -5.87 3.89 -7.28
CA LEU A 77 -5.14 3.28 -6.18
C LEU A 77 -6.13 2.52 -5.30
N ILE A 78 -5.82 1.26 -4.99
CA ILE A 78 -6.62 0.44 -4.08
C ILE A 78 -5.96 0.54 -2.70
N ALA A 79 -6.67 1.15 -1.74
CA ALA A 79 -6.29 1.18 -0.33
C ALA A 79 -6.92 -0.02 0.38
N ALA A 80 -6.09 -0.98 0.76
CA ALA A 80 -6.53 -2.16 1.48
C ALA A 80 -6.84 -1.80 2.94
N HIS A 81 -8.11 -1.85 3.34
CA HIS A 81 -8.58 -1.56 4.69
C HIS A 81 -7.91 -2.50 5.70
N ARG A 82 -7.35 -1.96 6.79
CA ARG A 82 -6.59 -2.68 7.82
C ARG A 82 -5.45 -3.56 7.28
N GLY A 83 -4.87 -3.14 6.14
CA GLY A 83 -3.77 -3.84 5.52
C GLY A 83 -4.16 -4.95 4.53
N GLY A 84 -5.46 -5.22 4.33
CA GLY A 84 -5.97 -6.28 3.45
C GLY A 84 -5.91 -7.67 4.08
N PRO A 85 -6.66 -7.90 5.18
CA PRO A 85 -6.69 -9.22 5.82
C PRO A 85 -7.16 -10.30 4.86
N ALA A 86 -6.62 -11.52 5.05
CA ALA A 86 -6.95 -12.72 4.29
C ALA A 86 -6.87 -13.95 5.21
N PRO A 87 -7.35 -15.12 4.81
CA PRO A 87 -7.22 -16.32 5.62
C PRO A 87 -5.77 -16.58 6.05
N GLY A 88 -5.52 -16.64 7.36
CA GLY A 88 -4.18 -16.76 7.94
C GLY A 88 -3.34 -15.47 8.01
N TYR A 89 -3.88 -14.35 7.53
CA TYR A 89 -3.27 -13.02 7.54
C TYR A 89 -4.18 -12.02 8.30
N PRO A 90 -4.00 -11.86 9.62
CA PRO A 90 -4.81 -10.96 10.44
C PRO A 90 -4.69 -9.50 10.03
N GLU A 91 -5.74 -8.72 10.29
CA GLU A 91 -5.71 -7.25 10.12
C GLU A 91 -4.55 -6.61 10.88
N ASN A 92 -4.03 -5.49 10.37
CA ASN A 92 -3.05 -4.65 11.06
C ASN A 92 -1.75 -5.39 11.45
N THR A 93 -1.26 -6.31 10.60
CA THR A 93 0.04 -6.96 10.78
C THR A 93 1.00 -6.64 9.64
N LEU A 94 2.29 -6.62 9.93
CA LEU A 94 3.31 -6.37 8.91
C LEU A 94 3.30 -7.49 7.85
N GLU A 95 3.08 -8.71 8.24
CA GLU A 95 3.01 -9.87 7.38
C GLU A 95 1.83 -9.80 6.41
N THR A 96 0.68 -9.28 6.86
CA THR A 96 -0.49 -9.05 6.00
C THR A 96 -0.20 -7.96 4.97
N LEU A 97 0.43 -6.85 5.38
CA LEU A 97 0.87 -5.80 4.46
C LEU A 97 1.84 -6.36 3.40
N GLN A 98 2.80 -7.18 3.81
CA GLN A 98 3.77 -7.81 2.91
C GLN A 98 3.11 -8.79 1.94
N HIS A 99 2.16 -9.60 2.43
CA HIS A 99 1.36 -10.49 1.60
C HIS A 99 0.58 -9.71 0.54
N ALA A 100 -0.20 -8.72 0.94
CA ALA A 100 -1.00 -7.93 0.02
C ALA A 100 -0.11 -7.11 -0.96
N PHE A 101 1.07 -6.67 -0.53
CA PHE A 101 2.05 -6.03 -1.40
C PHE A 101 2.58 -6.99 -2.49
N ALA A 102 2.82 -8.26 -2.15
CA ALA A 102 3.23 -9.29 -3.11
C ALA A 102 2.13 -9.57 -4.14
N GLU A 103 0.85 -9.53 -3.71
CA GLU A 103 -0.33 -9.63 -4.57
C GLU A 103 -0.59 -8.36 -5.40
N GLY A 104 0.24 -7.33 -5.21
CA GLY A 104 0.20 -6.14 -6.06
C GLY A 104 -0.51 -4.95 -5.47
N ILE A 105 -1.04 -4.99 -4.27
CA ILE A 105 -1.59 -3.81 -3.58
C ILE A 105 -0.44 -2.86 -3.20
N ARG A 106 -0.69 -1.55 -3.23
CA ARG A 106 0.34 -0.53 -2.96
C ARG A 106 -0.03 0.47 -1.89
N VAL A 107 -1.31 0.63 -1.59
CA VAL A 107 -1.80 1.50 -0.52
C VAL A 107 -2.47 0.65 0.55
N PHE A 108 -2.16 0.94 1.80
CA PHE A 108 -2.64 0.19 2.97
C PHE A 108 -3.16 1.16 4.01
N GLU A 109 -4.44 1.08 4.30
CA GLU A 109 -4.97 1.73 5.49
C GLU A 109 -4.60 0.88 6.70
N VAL A 110 -4.14 1.52 7.77
CA VAL A 110 -3.75 0.88 9.03
C VAL A 110 -4.07 1.77 10.23
N ASP A 111 -4.46 1.13 11.32
CA ASP A 111 -4.93 1.76 12.55
C ASP A 111 -3.79 1.95 13.56
N ILE A 112 -3.56 3.17 14.03
CA ILE A 112 -2.45 3.50 14.92
C ILE A 112 -2.96 3.73 16.34
N ALA A 113 -2.60 2.82 17.24
CA ALA A 113 -2.81 2.92 18.67
C ALA A 113 -1.47 3.13 19.42
N GLU A 114 -1.53 3.51 20.70
CA GLU A 114 -0.37 3.71 21.56
C GLU A 114 -0.55 2.94 22.86
N SER A 115 0.48 2.21 23.28
CA SER A 115 0.56 1.45 24.53
C SER A 115 0.68 2.39 25.74
N ARG A 116 0.52 1.85 26.96
CA ARG A 116 0.67 2.60 28.21
C ARG A 116 2.02 3.29 28.33
N ASP A 117 3.10 2.66 27.89
CA ASP A 117 4.47 3.16 27.94
C ASP A 117 4.90 3.93 26.67
N GLY A 118 3.93 4.33 25.81
CA GLY A 118 4.14 5.25 24.69
C GLY A 118 4.69 4.62 23.41
N VAL A 119 4.56 3.32 23.24
CA VAL A 119 4.94 2.64 21.98
C VAL A 119 3.75 2.61 21.03
N MET A 120 3.88 3.22 19.84
CA MET A 120 2.87 3.15 18.81
C MET A 120 2.94 1.81 18.08
N LEU A 121 1.76 1.21 17.87
CA LEU A 121 1.57 -0.09 17.24
C LEU A 121 0.35 -0.06 16.29
N LEU A 122 0.21 -1.06 15.44
CA LEU A 122 -0.99 -1.21 14.63
C LEU A 122 -2.05 -1.98 15.42
N MET A 123 -3.21 -1.35 15.66
CA MET A 123 -4.34 -1.96 16.36
C MET A 123 -5.60 -1.11 16.17
N HIS A 124 -6.69 -1.72 15.66
CA HIS A 124 -7.96 -1.03 15.47
C HIS A 124 -8.72 -0.81 16.77
N ASP A 125 -8.91 -1.88 17.55
CA ASP A 125 -9.75 -1.85 18.73
C ASP A 125 -9.01 -1.29 19.95
N ASN A 126 -9.74 -0.62 20.82
CA ASN A 126 -9.19 -0.25 22.15
C ASN A 126 -8.88 -1.47 23.02
N ARG A 127 -9.53 -2.63 22.74
CA ARG A 127 -9.36 -3.89 23.46
C ARG A 127 -8.58 -4.90 22.63
N LEU A 128 -7.83 -5.76 23.33
CA LEU A 128 -6.93 -6.74 22.73
C LEU A 128 -7.63 -8.01 22.21
N ASN A 129 -8.78 -8.35 22.78
CA ASN A 129 -9.36 -9.71 22.73
C ASN A 129 -9.95 -10.14 21.38
N ARG A 130 -10.25 -9.23 20.44
CA ARG A 130 -10.80 -9.61 19.13
C ARG A 130 -9.70 -10.11 18.18
N THR A 131 -8.60 -9.37 18.10
CA THR A 131 -7.54 -9.60 17.09
C THR A 131 -6.26 -10.15 17.69
N THR A 132 -6.22 -10.42 19.00
CA THR A 132 -5.05 -11.00 19.67
C THR A 132 -5.42 -12.07 20.69
N THR A 133 -4.40 -12.79 21.18
CA THR A 133 -4.54 -13.74 22.30
C THR A 133 -4.62 -13.08 23.68
N GLY A 134 -4.55 -11.74 23.76
CA GLY A 134 -4.60 -10.98 24.99
C GLY A 134 -6.00 -10.56 25.40
N ASP A 135 -6.11 -9.99 26.61
CA ASP A 135 -7.32 -9.32 27.08
C ASP A 135 -6.93 -7.98 27.75
N GLY A 136 -7.90 -7.09 27.90
CA GLY A 136 -7.70 -5.76 28.46
C GLY A 136 -7.64 -4.68 27.39
N TYR A 137 -7.12 -3.51 27.76
CA TYR A 137 -7.04 -2.34 26.89
C TYR A 137 -5.60 -2.08 26.44
N VAL A 138 -5.45 -1.68 25.18
CA VAL A 138 -4.14 -1.31 24.60
C VAL A 138 -3.46 -0.22 25.45
N ALA A 139 -4.22 0.83 25.80
CA ALA A 139 -3.71 1.97 26.56
C ALA A 139 -3.32 1.64 28.03
N ASP A 140 -3.76 0.50 28.54
CA ASP A 140 -3.46 0.04 29.91
C ASP A 140 -2.33 -1.02 29.94
N THR A 141 -1.81 -1.41 28.78
CA THR A 141 -0.82 -2.50 28.62
C THR A 141 0.51 -1.95 28.13
N ASP A 142 1.63 -2.36 28.74
CA ASP A 142 2.97 -2.00 28.27
C ASP A 142 3.36 -2.78 27.03
N TRP A 143 4.24 -2.19 26.22
CA TRP A 143 4.72 -2.83 25.00
C TRP A 143 5.33 -4.22 25.23
N ALA A 144 6.05 -4.42 26.34
CA ALA A 144 6.66 -5.71 26.64
C ALA A 144 5.63 -6.86 26.72
N ASP A 145 4.42 -6.58 27.20
CA ASP A 145 3.33 -7.55 27.25
C ASP A 145 2.64 -7.68 25.90
N LEU A 146 2.40 -6.56 25.19
CA LEU A 146 1.80 -6.54 23.85
C LEU A 146 2.63 -7.31 22.83
N ALA A 147 3.95 -7.15 22.85
CA ALA A 147 4.87 -7.84 21.93
C ALA A 147 4.86 -9.37 22.09
N GLY A 148 4.42 -9.90 23.24
CA GLY A 148 4.28 -11.33 23.47
C GLY A 148 2.99 -11.95 22.95
N LEU A 149 1.99 -11.13 22.57
CA LEU A 149 0.70 -11.61 22.09
C LEU A 149 0.83 -12.19 20.68
N ARG A 150 -0.09 -13.11 20.34
CA ARG A 150 -0.27 -13.60 18.97
C ARG A 150 -1.49 -12.94 18.35
N MET A 151 -1.39 -12.63 17.05
CA MET A 151 -2.52 -12.14 16.29
C MET A 151 -3.48 -13.28 15.93
N VAL A 152 -4.76 -12.92 15.82
CA VAL A 152 -5.87 -13.81 15.49
C VAL A 152 -6.55 -13.29 14.24
N ASP A 153 -6.77 -14.16 13.25
CA ASP A 153 -7.41 -13.77 11.99
C ASP A 153 -8.95 -13.70 12.08
N ASP A 154 -9.60 -13.33 10.99
CA ASP A 154 -11.06 -13.17 10.93
C ASP A 154 -11.84 -14.49 11.10
N ASP A 155 -11.18 -15.63 10.92
CA ASP A 155 -11.72 -16.95 11.18
C ASP A 155 -11.48 -17.42 12.64
N ASN A 156 -11.03 -16.51 13.51
CA ASN A 156 -10.62 -16.77 14.90
C ASN A 156 -9.49 -17.81 15.03
N GLN A 157 -8.63 -17.92 14.01
CA GLN A 157 -7.45 -18.77 14.07
C GLN A 157 -6.26 -17.96 14.58
N ARG A 158 -5.58 -18.51 15.59
CA ARG A 158 -4.34 -17.94 16.09
C ARG A 158 -3.23 -18.15 15.07
N THR A 159 -2.49 -17.07 14.76
CA THR A 159 -1.31 -17.11 13.90
C THR A 159 -0.01 -17.08 14.71
N ASP A 160 1.12 -17.15 14.01
CA ASP A 160 2.44 -16.90 14.60
C ASP A 160 2.88 -15.44 14.55
N PHE A 161 2.03 -14.56 14.02
CA PHE A 161 2.29 -13.13 13.93
C PHE A 161 2.06 -12.41 15.25
N HIS A 162 2.69 -11.25 15.41
CA HIS A 162 2.63 -10.40 16.60
C HIS A 162 2.13 -9.00 16.22
N PRO A 163 1.58 -8.23 17.18
CA PRO A 163 1.32 -6.81 16.96
C PRO A 163 2.60 -6.10 16.51
N PRO A 164 2.61 -5.41 15.35
CA PRO A 164 3.81 -4.73 14.87
C PRO A 164 3.93 -3.32 15.46
N LYS A 165 5.16 -2.83 15.69
CA LYS A 165 5.39 -1.42 15.97
C LYS A 165 5.17 -0.59 14.70
N LEU A 166 4.62 0.61 14.86
CA LEU A 166 4.51 1.57 13.76
C LEU A 166 5.87 1.86 13.12
N THR A 167 6.95 1.93 13.92
CA THR A 167 8.31 2.18 13.40
C THR A 167 8.77 1.13 12.41
N ASP A 168 8.45 -0.14 12.64
CA ASP A 168 8.87 -1.24 11.77
C ASP A 168 8.08 -1.20 10.46
N VAL A 169 6.79 -0.88 10.53
CA VAL A 169 5.90 -0.72 9.37
C VAL A 169 6.32 0.49 8.52
N LEU A 170 6.66 1.63 9.13
CA LEU A 170 7.17 2.80 8.42
C LEU A 170 8.50 2.52 7.69
N LEU A 171 9.41 1.80 8.33
CA LEU A 171 10.68 1.41 7.71
C LEU A 171 10.45 0.47 6.53
N TRP A 172 9.55 -0.51 6.68
CA TRP A 172 9.17 -1.39 5.58
C TRP A 172 8.54 -0.61 4.41
N ALA A 173 7.60 0.29 4.68
CA ALA A 173 6.96 1.09 3.64
C ALA A 173 7.97 1.95 2.87
N LYS A 174 8.94 2.57 3.58
CA LYS A 174 10.03 3.31 2.96
C LYS A 174 10.90 2.45 2.05
N GLN A 175 11.21 1.21 2.45
CA GLN A 175 12.05 0.28 1.69
C GLN A 175 11.33 -0.31 0.49
N SER A 176 10.08 -0.72 0.65
CA SER A 176 9.27 -1.38 -0.38
C SER A 176 8.67 -0.40 -1.39
N GLY A 177 8.45 0.85 -0.99
CA GLY A 177 7.69 1.83 -1.74
C GLY A 177 6.19 1.80 -1.48
N ALA A 178 5.71 0.97 -0.55
CA ALA A 178 4.33 0.97 -0.10
C ALA A 178 3.90 2.35 0.43
N ILE A 179 2.61 2.63 0.34
CA ILE A 179 1.98 3.84 0.85
C ILE A 179 1.07 3.44 2.01
N LEU A 180 1.19 4.12 3.13
CA LEU A 180 0.39 3.89 4.33
C LEU A 180 -0.61 5.03 4.51
N GLU A 181 -1.87 4.68 4.69
CA GLU A 181 -2.94 5.56 5.13
C GLU A 181 -3.12 5.34 6.64
N LEU A 182 -2.66 6.29 7.45
CA LEU A 182 -2.60 6.11 8.91
C LEU A 182 -3.87 6.65 9.56
N ASP A 183 -4.70 5.76 10.11
CA ASP A 183 -5.87 6.09 10.92
C ASP A 183 -5.49 6.19 12.40
N ARG A 184 -5.63 7.39 12.96
CA ARG A 184 -5.31 7.69 14.35
C ARG A 184 -6.40 7.17 15.30
N LYS A 185 -6.02 6.27 16.22
CA LYS A 185 -6.92 5.88 17.31
C LYS A 185 -6.80 6.84 18.53
N PRO A 186 -7.81 6.90 19.42
CA PRO A 186 -7.85 7.88 20.52
C PRO A 186 -6.68 7.79 21.52
N THR A 187 -5.92 6.70 21.50
CA THR A 187 -4.78 6.47 22.39
C THR A 187 -3.52 7.25 22.02
N THR A 188 -3.46 7.81 20.80
CA THR A 188 -2.31 8.59 20.32
C THR A 188 -2.75 9.93 19.69
N SER A 189 -1.80 10.74 19.20
CA SER A 189 -2.03 12.05 18.62
C SER A 189 -1.39 12.17 17.22
N PHE A 190 -1.93 13.05 16.38
CA PHE A 190 -1.32 13.36 15.07
C PHE A 190 0.12 13.88 15.22
N LYS A 191 0.42 14.63 16.27
CA LYS A 191 1.77 15.09 16.60
C LYS A 191 2.74 13.93 16.84
N ASN A 192 2.32 12.91 17.59
CA ASN A 192 3.15 11.72 17.88
C ASN A 192 3.39 10.93 16.59
N ILE A 193 2.33 10.68 15.80
CA ILE A 193 2.42 9.98 14.51
C ILE A 193 3.34 10.73 13.55
N ALA A 194 3.13 12.04 13.35
CA ALA A 194 3.98 12.85 12.47
C ALA A 194 5.45 12.87 12.93
N SER A 195 5.70 12.86 14.23
CA SER A 195 7.05 12.75 14.78
C SER A 195 7.71 11.39 14.46
N ALA A 196 6.96 10.28 14.55
CA ALA A 196 7.45 8.96 14.19
C ALA A 196 7.73 8.85 12.67
N VAL A 197 6.83 9.38 11.83
CA VAL A 197 6.99 9.43 10.37
C VAL A 197 8.27 10.20 9.98
N ARG A 198 8.50 11.36 10.60
CA ARG A 198 9.73 12.14 10.38
C ARG A 198 10.98 11.39 10.83
N ALA A 199 10.93 10.77 12.00
CA ALA A 199 12.07 10.00 12.54
C ALA A 199 12.44 8.81 11.64
N ALA A 200 11.46 8.15 11.03
CA ALA A 200 11.66 7.07 10.06
C ALA A 200 12.10 7.61 8.67
N GLY A 201 11.89 8.90 8.40
CA GLY A 201 12.07 9.50 7.07
C GLY A 201 11.13 8.89 6.03
N ALA A 202 9.87 8.63 6.42
CA ALA A 202 8.85 7.95 5.63
C ALA A 202 7.75 8.90 5.11
N GLY A 203 7.98 10.23 5.10
CA GLY A 203 6.99 11.23 4.70
C GLY A 203 6.42 11.02 3.29
N ASP A 204 7.25 10.57 2.35
CA ASP A 204 6.82 10.23 0.98
C ASP A 204 6.11 8.85 0.87
N ASN A 205 5.76 8.24 2.00
CA ASN A 205 5.10 6.94 2.05
C ASN A 205 3.82 6.97 2.90
N VAL A 206 3.39 8.17 3.35
CA VAL A 206 2.32 8.27 4.35
C VAL A 206 1.30 9.33 3.97
N LEU A 207 0.02 8.96 4.13
CA LEU A 207 -1.11 9.88 4.27
C LEU A 207 -1.68 9.73 5.69
N LEU A 208 -2.21 10.83 6.27
CA LEU A 208 -2.94 10.79 7.53
C LEU A 208 -4.44 10.93 7.27
N ILE A 209 -5.27 10.15 7.95
CA ILE A 209 -6.73 10.22 7.82
C ILE A 209 -7.27 11.27 8.79
N SER A 210 -8.16 12.16 8.32
CA SER A 210 -8.93 13.06 9.16
C SER A 210 -10.43 12.85 8.98
N TYR A 211 -11.16 12.85 10.09
CA TYR A 211 -12.62 12.72 10.12
C TYR A 211 -13.34 14.05 10.35
N SER A 212 -12.60 15.13 10.55
CA SER A 212 -13.14 16.47 10.75
C SER A 212 -12.18 17.55 10.28
N ASP A 213 -12.69 18.76 10.09
CA ASP A 213 -11.87 19.92 9.78
C ASP A 213 -10.86 20.26 10.88
N ASP A 214 -11.21 20.00 12.15
CA ASP A 214 -10.31 20.23 13.28
C ASP A 214 -9.14 19.25 13.24
N GLU A 215 -9.39 17.97 12.94
CA GLU A 215 -8.33 16.98 12.74
C GLU A 215 -7.45 17.29 11.53
N ALA A 216 -8.04 17.74 10.41
CA ALA A 216 -7.27 18.17 9.24
C ALA A 216 -6.34 19.35 9.60
N ALA A 217 -6.82 20.31 10.38
CA ALA A 217 -6.00 21.42 10.88
C ALA A 217 -4.90 20.94 11.85
N GLU A 218 -5.19 19.97 12.72
CA GLU A 218 -4.19 19.37 13.61
C GLU A 218 -3.08 18.65 12.81
N ILE A 219 -3.43 17.92 11.75
CA ILE A 219 -2.47 17.25 10.86
C ILE A 219 -1.58 18.30 10.18
N ALA A 220 -2.18 19.34 9.58
CA ALA A 220 -1.44 20.41 8.93
C ALA A 220 -0.49 21.13 9.89
N ALA A 221 -0.92 21.34 11.14
CA ALA A 221 -0.10 21.93 12.20
C ALA A 221 1.02 21.01 12.71
N ALA A 222 0.78 19.69 12.72
CA ALA A 222 1.77 18.69 13.15
C ALA A 222 2.89 18.54 12.13
N ASP A 223 2.56 18.50 10.84
CA ASP A 223 3.52 18.48 9.73
C ASP A 223 2.84 18.84 8.40
N ALA A 224 3.04 20.09 7.94
CA ALA A 224 2.52 20.57 6.67
C ALA A 224 3.12 19.86 5.42
N GLY A 225 4.15 19.03 5.60
CA GLY A 225 4.76 18.24 4.53
C GLY A 225 4.07 16.90 4.27
N LEU A 226 3.19 16.44 5.14
CA LEU A 226 2.47 15.18 4.97
C LEU A 226 1.20 15.36 4.12
N MET A 227 0.86 14.34 3.35
CA MET A 227 -0.45 14.25 2.71
C MET A 227 -1.52 13.80 3.73
N MET A 228 -2.78 14.11 3.42
CA MET A 228 -3.92 13.67 4.22
C MET A 228 -5.14 13.38 3.37
N THR A 229 -6.02 12.53 3.88
CA THR A 229 -7.41 12.46 3.44
C THR A 229 -8.28 13.33 4.35
N ALA A 230 -9.17 14.12 3.77
CA ALA A 230 -10.15 14.93 4.50
C ALA A 230 -11.45 15.07 3.70
N GLY A 231 -12.57 15.27 4.41
CA GLY A 231 -13.88 15.43 3.79
C GLY A 231 -13.97 16.68 2.92
N ALA A 232 -14.05 16.50 1.59
CA ALA A 232 -14.24 17.59 0.63
C ALA A 232 -15.07 17.13 -0.58
N LYS A 233 -15.83 18.07 -1.17
CA LYS A 233 -16.69 17.85 -2.36
C LYS A 233 -16.69 19.10 -3.25
N GLY A 234 -15.51 19.48 -3.76
CA GLY A 234 -15.29 20.64 -4.64
C GLY A 234 -14.78 21.89 -3.92
N SER A 235 -14.63 22.98 -4.67
CA SER A 235 -13.90 24.20 -4.31
C SER A 235 -14.27 24.82 -2.97
N ARG A 236 -15.56 24.79 -2.59
CA ARG A 236 -16.02 25.36 -1.32
C ARG A 236 -15.42 24.62 -0.10
N ASP A 237 -15.43 23.29 -0.14
CA ASP A 237 -14.93 22.49 0.97
C ASP A 237 -13.40 22.51 0.99
N ILE A 238 -12.75 22.47 -0.18
CA ILE A 238 -11.30 22.63 -0.32
C ILE A 238 -10.87 24.00 0.25
N GLY A 239 -11.54 25.09 -0.15
CA GLY A 239 -11.23 26.43 0.38
C GLY A 239 -11.46 26.58 1.89
N ARG A 240 -12.42 25.83 2.45
CA ARG A 240 -12.66 25.75 3.90
C ARG A 240 -11.49 25.05 4.63
N LEU A 241 -10.95 24.01 4.06
CA LEU A 241 -9.77 23.31 4.60
C LEU A 241 -8.50 24.15 4.45
N GLU A 242 -8.30 24.82 3.31
CA GLU A 242 -7.19 25.76 3.11
C GLU A 242 -7.19 26.91 4.13
N ALA A 243 -8.37 27.43 4.44
CA ALA A 243 -8.51 28.48 5.48
C ALA A 243 -8.08 27.99 6.88
N ARG A 244 -7.93 26.67 7.06
CA ARG A 244 -7.45 26.02 8.28
C ARG A 244 -5.99 25.54 8.19
N GLY A 245 -5.30 25.88 7.11
CA GLY A 245 -3.88 25.59 6.92
C GLY A 245 -3.59 24.29 6.14
N VAL A 246 -4.61 23.62 5.59
CA VAL A 246 -4.40 22.45 4.72
C VAL A 246 -3.86 22.89 3.37
N ASP A 247 -2.80 22.30 2.90
CA ASP A 247 -2.28 22.48 1.55
C ASP A 247 -3.06 21.58 0.58
N ARG A 248 -3.77 22.19 -0.41
CA ARG A 248 -4.57 21.41 -1.38
C ARG A 248 -3.73 20.44 -2.20
N THR A 249 -2.45 20.73 -2.44
CA THR A 249 -1.54 19.83 -3.18
C THR A 249 -1.16 18.58 -2.41
N ARG A 250 -1.62 18.47 -1.15
CA ARG A 250 -1.40 17.34 -0.24
C ARG A 250 -2.71 16.77 0.29
N LEU A 251 -3.82 17.23 -0.27
CA LEU A 251 -5.17 16.82 0.10
C LEU A 251 -5.67 15.74 -0.87
N VAL A 252 -6.20 14.66 -0.32
CA VAL A 252 -7.03 13.69 -1.02
C VAL A 252 -8.46 13.85 -0.49
N ALA A 253 -9.42 14.14 -1.37
CA ALA A 253 -10.79 14.50 -1.02
C ALA A 253 -11.63 13.26 -0.70
N TRP A 254 -11.87 12.98 0.58
CA TRP A 254 -12.75 11.90 1.01
C TRP A 254 -14.21 12.25 0.80
N THR A 255 -14.93 11.43 0.02
CA THR A 255 -16.33 11.71 -0.36
C THR A 255 -17.36 10.80 0.30
N GLY A 256 -16.91 9.81 1.10
CA GLY A 256 -17.78 8.95 1.93
C GLY A 256 -17.73 7.47 1.54
N THR A 257 -18.71 6.69 2.07
CA THR A 257 -18.78 5.22 1.89
C THR A 257 -20.15 4.71 1.49
N SER A 258 -21.16 5.60 1.34
CA SER A 258 -22.55 5.16 1.18
C SER A 258 -23.03 5.16 -0.28
N SER A 259 -22.55 6.09 -1.09
CA SER A 259 -22.93 6.18 -2.50
C SER A 259 -21.90 7.04 -3.24
N PRO A 260 -21.44 6.64 -4.43
CA PRO A 260 -20.56 7.43 -5.27
C PRO A 260 -21.18 8.79 -5.63
N ASP A 261 -20.38 9.85 -5.54
CA ASP A 261 -20.77 11.21 -5.95
C ASP A 261 -19.88 11.67 -7.12
N TYR A 262 -20.17 11.16 -8.29
CA TYR A 262 -19.39 11.44 -9.52
C TYR A 262 -19.29 12.94 -9.83
N ALA A 263 -20.32 13.72 -9.47
CA ALA A 263 -20.29 15.17 -9.67
C ALA A 263 -19.33 15.86 -8.68
N ALA A 264 -19.19 15.34 -7.46
CA ALA A 264 -18.18 15.83 -6.52
C ALA A 264 -16.77 15.49 -7.02
N TRP A 265 -16.53 14.26 -7.47
CA TRP A 265 -15.23 13.85 -8.00
C TRP A 265 -14.79 14.71 -9.19
N ALA A 266 -15.71 14.99 -10.12
CA ALA A 266 -15.41 15.88 -11.24
C ALA A 266 -15.02 17.30 -10.79
N ARG A 267 -15.64 17.82 -9.72
CA ARG A 267 -15.27 19.13 -9.14
C ARG A 267 -13.91 19.09 -8.44
N ASP A 268 -13.63 18.02 -7.66
CA ASP A 268 -12.35 17.85 -6.98
C ASP A 268 -11.20 17.77 -7.99
N ILE A 269 -11.37 17.01 -9.07
CA ILE A 269 -10.40 16.90 -10.17
C ILE A 269 -10.17 18.28 -10.85
N GLN A 270 -11.21 19.09 -11.06
CA GLN A 270 -11.08 20.44 -11.62
C GLN A 270 -10.25 21.37 -10.72
N GLU A 271 -10.27 21.15 -9.41
CA GLU A 271 -9.46 21.88 -8.42
C GLU A 271 -8.05 21.29 -8.26
N GLY A 272 -7.71 20.20 -8.98
CA GLY A 272 -6.43 19.51 -8.87
C GLY A 272 -6.30 18.67 -7.61
N VAL A 273 -7.42 18.17 -7.08
CA VAL A 273 -7.47 17.32 -5.87
C VAL A 273 -7.98 15.93 -6.25
N GLU A 274 -7.39 14.90 -5.67
CA GLU A 274 -7.71 13.50 -5.93
C GLU A 274 -8.95 13.08 -5.14
N PRO A 275 -10.03 12.60 -5.80
CA PRO A 275 -11.17 12.06 -5.08
C PRO A 275 -10.86 10.68 -4.50
N ALA A 276 -11.30 10.48 -3.25
CA ALA A 276 -11.29 9.20 -2.54
C ALA A 276 -12.70 8.80 -2.12
N PHE A 277 -12.94 7.49 -2.14
CA PHE A 277 -14.22 6.90 -1.75
C PHE A 277 -14.00 5.50 -1.16
N GLY A 278 -14.91 5.05 -0.28
CA GLY A 278 -14.84 3.72 0.32
C GLY A 278 -16.03 2.86 -0.07
N THR A 279 -15.77 1.60 -0.40
CA THR A 279 -16.78 0.55 -0.54
C THR A 279 -16.83 -0.36 0.69
N LEU A 280 -15.87 -0.17 1.60
CA LEU A 280 -15.70 -0.84 2.89
C LEU A 280 -16.84 -0.55 3.88
N GLY A 281 -16.92 -1.36 4.94
CA GLY A 281 -17.86 -1.15 6.03
C GLY A 281 -18.30 -2.42 6.72
N ARG A 282 -19.50 -2.38 7.32
CA ARG A 282 -20.03 -3.54 8.01
C ARG A 282 -20.41 -4.64 7.02
N LYS A 283 -19.87 -5.84 7.21
CA LYS A 283 -20.19 -7.01 6.39
C LYS A 283 -21.71 -7.25 6.31
N GLY A 284 -22.22 -7.41 5.10
CA GLY A 284 -23.64 -7.56 4.78
C GLY A 284 -24.38 -6.24 4.49
N GLU A 285 -23.75 -5.07 4.74
CA GLU A 285 -24.34 -3.74 4.52
C GLU A 285 -23.47 -2.86 3.60
N ARG A 286 -22.16 -3.13 3.50
CA ARG A 286 -21.17 -2.36 2.74
C ARG A 286 -21.37 -2.48 1.23
N LEU A 287 -20.85 -1.52 0.46
CA LEU A 287 -20.93 -1.53 -0.99
C LEU A 287 -20.13 -2.71 -1.59
N ASP A 288 -19.01 -3.13 -0.98
CA ASP A 288 -18.28 -4.32 -1.41
C ASP A 288 -19.19 -5.55 -1.51
N ASP A 289 -20.05 -5.80 -0.51
CA ASP A 289 -20.99 -6.93 -0.55
C ASP A 289 -22.07 -6.76 -1.62
N GLN A 290 -22.49 -5.52 -1.90
CA GLN A 290 -23.49 -5.21 -2.92
C GLN A 290 -22.91 -5.37 -4.33
N TYR A 291 -21.71 -4.86 -4.58
CA TYR A 291 -21.03 -4.91 -5.88
C TYR A 291 -20.61 -6.33 -6.26
N TRP A 292 -20.38 -7.18 -5.28
CA TRP A 292 -20.08 -8.60 -5.54
C TRP A 292 -21.30 -9.52 -5.49
N ALA A 293 -22.52 -8.99 -5.34
CA ALA A 293 -23.73 -9.81 -5.18
C ALA A 293 -24.06 -10.67 -6.42
N ASP A 294 -23.78 -10.16 -7.61
CA ASP A 294 -23.95 -10.89 -8.89
C ASP A 294 -22.68 -11.64 -9.33
N GLY A 295 -21.54 -11.39 -8.65
CA GLY A 295 -20.27 -12.10 -8.83
C GLY A 295 -19.29 -11.47 -9.82
N ASP A 296 -19.62 -10.35 -10.48
CA ASP A 296 -18.74 -9.76 -11.51
C ASP A 296 -18.02 -8.47 -11.07
N GLY A 297 -18.56 -7.70 -10.12
CA GLY A 297 -17.95 -6.47 -9.57
C GLY A 297 -17.74 -5.38 -10.62
N SER A 298 -18.56 -5.31 -11.66
CA SER A 298 -18.45 -4.32 -12.73
C SER A 298 -18.58 -2.87 -12.26
N GLU A 299 -19.22 -2.63 -11.11
CA GLU A 299 -19.36 -1.32 -10.49
C GLU A 299 -18.01 -0.68 -10.13
N TYR A 300 -16.98 -1.48 -9.85
CA TYR A 300 -15.64 -0.92 -9.59
C TYR A 300 -15.06 -0.27 -10.84
N GLN A 301 -15.35 -0.79 -12.05
CA GLN A 301 -14.95 -0.14 -13.29
C GLN A 301 -15.68 1.20 -13.47
N ASP A 302 -16.95 1.30 -13.08
CA ASP A 302 -17.69 2.57 -13.12
C ASP A 302 -17.04 3.63 -12.20
N LEU A 303 -16.49 3.24 -11.04
CA LEU A 303 -15.77 4.16 -10.17
C LEU A 303 -14.53 4.74 -10.88
N VAL A 304 -13.74 3.89 -11.54
CA VAL A 304 -12.54 4.30 -12.31
C VAL A 304 -12.94 5.22 -13.48
N ASP A 305 -13.94 4.82 -14.26
CA ASP A 305 -14.39 5.55 -15.45
C ASP A 305 -14.92 6.95 -15.09
N ASN A 306 -15.42 7.13 -13.87
CA ASN A 306 -15.86 8.42 -13.34
C ASN A 306 -14.79 9.18 -12.55
N GLY A 307 -13.53 8.71 -12.58
CA GLY A 307 -12.36 9.47 -12.11
C GLY A 307 -12.04 9.33 -10.63
N LEU A 308 -12.48 8.26 -9.96
CA LEU A 308 -12.00 7.94 -8.61
C LEU A 308 -10.48 7.65 -8.66
N VAL A 309 -9.73 8.21 -7.72
CA VAL A 309 -8.26 8.04 -7.65
C VAL A 309 -7.85 7.12 -6.51
N LEU A 310 -8.55 7.17 -5.37
CA LEU A 310 -8.26 6.31 -4.21
C LEU A 310 -9.54 5.60 -3.77
N LEU A 311 -9.52 4.27 -3.80
CA LEU A 311 -10.61 3.40 -3.35
C LEU A 311 -10.20 2.65 -2.08
N ALA A 312 -10.86 2.90 -0.96
CA ALA A 312 -10.73 2.09 0.24
C ALA A 312 -11.74 0.93 0.22
N THR A 313 -11.27 -0.31 0.38
CA THR A 313 -12.10 -1.52 0.25
C THR A 313 -11.67 -2.64 1.21
N ASP A 314 -12.63 -3.47 1.62
CA ASP A 314 -12.40 -4.72 2.36
C ASP A 314 -12.10 -5.92 1.43
N GLU A 315 -12.23 -5.73 0.10
CA GLU A 315 -12.05 -6.78 -0.91
C GLU A 315 -10.90 -6.46 -1.90
N PRO A 316 -9.71 -6.00 -1.42
CA PRO A 316 -8.68 -5.41 -2.28
C PRO A 316 -8.19 -6.37 -3.36
N TYR A 317 -8.09 -7.66 -3.08
CA TYR A 317 -7.62 -8.68 -4.03
C TYR A 317 -8.62 -8.92 -5.16
N ARG A 318 -9.92 -8.98 -4.82
CA ARG A 318 -10.98 -9.18 -5.81
C ARG A 318 -11.11 -7.95 -6.71
N VAL A 319 -11.04 -6.75 -6.13
CA VAL A 319 -11.06 -5.49 -6.86
C VAL A 319 -9.87 -5.40 -7.81
N ALA A 320 -8.67 -5.70 -7.34
CA ALA A 320 -7.47 -5.69 -8.17
C ALA A 320 -7.54 -6.69 -9.34
N ALA A 321 -8.21 -7.83 -9.15
CA ALA A 321 -8.40 -8.84 -10.18
C ALA A 321 -9.50 -8.48 -11.20
N ALA A 322 -10.50 -7.67 -10.81
CA ALA A 322 -11.60 -7.25 -11.68
C ALA A 322 -11.25 -6.06 -12.59
N LEU A 323 -10.32 -5.21 -12.15
CA LEU A 323 -9.89 -4.03 -12.90
C LEU A 323 -8.90 -4.39 -14.02
N LYS A 324 -8.88 -3.58 -15.07
CA LYS A 324 -7.90 -3.70 -16.15
C LYS A 324 -6.52 -3.25 -15.65
N SER A 325 -5.45 -3.79 -16.24
CA SER A 325 -4.07 -3.49 -15.84
C SER A 325 -3.70 -2.00 -15.96
N ASP A 326 -4.24 -1.31 -16.97
CA ASP A 326 -4.01 0.14 -17.21
C ASP A 326 -4.76 1.04 -16.21
N ASP A 327 -5.83 0.56 -15.57
CA ASP A 327 -6.57 1.32 -14.54
C ASP A 327 -5.72 1.56 -13.29
N LEU A 328 -4.72 0.73 -13.02
CA LEU A 328 -3.85 0.87 -11.86
C LEU A 328 -2.68 1.85 -12.07
N ALA A 329 -2.56 2.45 -13.25
CA ALA A 329 -1.57 3.49 -13.63
C ALA A 329 -0.09 3.19 -13.28
N ARG A 330 0.26 1.94 -12.93
CA ARG A 330 1.61 1.54 -12.47
C ARG A 330 2.69 1.80 -13.49
N GLU A 331 2.44 1.42 -14.75
CA GLU A 331 3.42 1.55 -15.84
C GLU A 331 3.70 3.01 -16.18
N LYS A 332 2.77 3.91 -15.88
CA LYS A 332 2.87 5.33 -16.23
C LYS A 332 3.45 6.19 -15.12
N CYS A 333 3.13 5.88 -13.86
CA CYS A 333 3.45 6.74 -12.71
C CYS A 333 4.57 6.21 -11.83
N GLY A 334 4.99 4.96 -11.97
CA GLY A 334 6.20 4.40 -11.38
C GLY A 334 6.24 4.39 -9.84
N ARG A 335 5.53 3.45 -9.19
CA ARG A 335 5.74 3.06 -7.77
C ARG A 335 5.51 1.57 -7.56
#